data_d31e4dffcaa8d67b6acc7a9c3f9be90f
#
_entry.id   d31e4dffcaa8d67b6acc7a9c3f9be90f
#
_cell.length_a   1.000
_cell.length_b   1.000
_cell.length_c   1.000
_cell.angle_alpha   90.00
_cell.angle_beta   90.00
_cell.angle_gamma   90.00
#
_symmetry.space_group_name_H-M   'P 1'
#
loop_
_entity.id
_entity.type
_entity.pdbx_description
1 polymer ?
#
loop_
_entity_poly.entity_id
_entity_poly.type
_entity_poly.pdbx_seq_one_letter_code
_entity_poly.pdbx_strand_id
1 'polypeptide(L)'
;RLMALCQMMYDETQRPAPGLIVIKQLFMTLLTIINHERPTNIQSDSANSASETYTHFLHILEENFRRNVKISFYAEKLFMSERNLNIVCQEVMQQSAGEIIETRKLNEAKNLLMNSNKTIAEIGFEIGYNEKAYFSKVFKRKTGYTPTAFRKEMKQLIS
;
A
#
# COMPACT_ATOMS: atom_id res chain seq x y z
N ARG A 1 -19.05 -15.54 18.07
CA ARG A 1 -18.60 -15.93 16.70
C ARG A 1 -17.16 -15.52 16.45
N LEU A 2 -16.79 -14.23 16.64
CA LEU A 2 -15.42 -13.72 16.40
C LEU A 2 -14.38 -14.40 17.29
N MET A 3 -14.67 -14.53 18.60
CA MET A 3 -13.79 -15.22 19.56
C MET A 3 -13.50 -16.67 19.18
N ALA A 4 -14.49 -17.38 18.66
CA ALA A 4 -14.33 -18.77 18.22
C ALA A 4 -13.39 -18.88 17.02
N LEU A 5 -13.46 -17.96 16.04
CA LEU A 5 -12.54 -17.92 14.89
C LEU A 5 -11.11 -17.58 15.33
N CYS A 6 -10.94 -16.63 16.25
CA CYS A 6 -9.63 -16.31 16.81
C CYS A 6 -9.02 -17.51 17.54
N GLN A 7 -9.84 -18.25 18.31
CA GLN A 7 -9.38 -19.46 19.00
C GLN A 7 -8.99 -20.55 18.00
N MET A 8 -9.78 -20.77 16.95
CA MET A 8 -9.44 -21.74 15.89
C MET A 8 -8.13 -21.37 15.16
N MET A 9 -7.90 -20.07 14.90
CA MET A 9 -6.64 -19.61 14.32
C MET A 9 -5.46 -19.86 15.26
N TYR A 10 -5.62 -19.56 16.55
CA TYR A 10 -4.60 -19.81 17.56
C TYR A 10 -4.27 -21.30 17.68
N ASP A 11 -5.29 -22.15 17.77
CA ASP A 11 -5.12 -23.60 17.87
C ASP A 11 -4.39 -24.18 16.65
N GLU A 12 -4.68 -23.65 15.45
CA GLU A 12 -3.98 -24.06 14.22
C GLU A 12 -2.50 -23.68 14.22
N THR A 13 -2.13 -22.54 14.84
CA THR A 13 -0.71 -22.14 14.98
C THR A 13 0.07 -23.02 15.94
N GLN A 14 -0.59 -23.71 16.89
CA GLN A 14 0.04 -24.59 17.87
C GLN A 14 0.29 -26.02 17.35
N ARG A 15 -0.20 -26.34 16.14
CA ARG A 15 0.03 -27.67 15.54
C ARG A 15 1.49 -27.85 15.10
N PRO A 16 2.02 -29.06 15.14
CA PRO A 16 3.39 -29.35 14.68
C PRO A 16 3.66 -28.97 13.21
N ALA A 17 2.61 -28.93 12.39
CA ALA A 17 2.63 -28.46 11.01
C ALA A 17 1.42 -27.54 10.76
N PRO A 18 1.54 -26.23 11.03
CA PRO A 18 0.44 -25.29 10.86
C PRO A 18 -0.02 -25.21 9.41
N GLY A 19 -1.31 -25.36 9.18
CA GLY A 19 -1.93 -25.21 7.86
C GLY A 19 -2.11 -23.74 7.48
N LEU A 20 -1.13 -23.12 6.82
CA LEU A 20 -1.18 -21.72 6.39
C LEU A 20 -2.44 -21.38 5.57
N ILE A 21 -2.94 -22.35 4.78
CA ILE A 21 -4.18 -22.20 4.01
C ILE A 21 -5.38 -22.08 4.95
N VAL A 22 -5.43 -22.89 6.02
CA VAL A 22 -6.51 -22.87 7.03
C VAL A 22 -6.50 -21.53 7.77
N ILE A 23 -5.33 -21.09 8.22
CA ILE A 23 -5.16 -19.79 8.91
C ILE A 23 -5.62 -18.65 8.00
N LYS A 24 -5.20 -18.65 6.73
CA LYS A 24 -5.62 -17.65 5.74
C LYS A 24 -7.14 -17.62 5.55
N GLN A 25 -7.78 -18.78 5.43
CA GLN A 25 -9.23 -18.89 5.26
C GLN A 25 -10.00 -18.42 6.49
N LEU A 26 -9.57 -18.80 7.68
CA LEU A 26 -10.16 -18.32 8.95
C LEU A 26 -10.02 -16.79 9.08
N PHE A 27 -8.86 -16.25 8.72
CA PHE A 27 -8.62 -14.81 8.72
C PHE A 27 -9.52 -14.06 7.72
N MET A 28 -9.68 -14.58 6.50
CA MET A 28 -10.60 -13.99 5.51
C MET A 28 -12.06 -14.05 5.96
N THR A 29 -12.46 -15.15 6.61
CA THR A 29 -13.81 -15.28 7.20
C THR A 29 -14.02 -14.28 8.33
N LEU A 30 -13.03 -14.09 9.19
CA LEU A 30 -13.04 -13.08 10.27
C LEU A 30 -13.22 -11.66 9.69
N LEU A 31 -12.45 -11.29 8.66
CA LEU A 31 -12.58 -10.00 7.98
C LEU A 31 -13.97 -9.82 7.36
N THR A 32 -14.52 -10.87 6.74
CA THR A 32 -15.86 -10.83 6.13
C THR A 32 -16.94 -10.59 7.18
N ILE A 33 -16.88 -11.27 8.34
CA ILE A 33 -17.82 -11.09 9.44
C ILE A 33 -17.72 -9.68 10.02
N ILE A 34 -16.51 -9.19 10.29
CA ILE A 34 -16.28 -7.84 10.80
C ILE A 34 -16.85 -6.80 9.82
N ASN A 35 -16.66 -6.99 8.54
CA ASN A 35 -17.17 -6.07 7.52
C ASN A 35 -18.70 -6.13 7.39
N HIS A 36 -19.32 -7.30 7.61
CA HIS A 36 -20.78 -7.47 7.56
C HIS A 36 -21.48 -6.99 8.84
N GLU A 37 -20.84 -7.10 10.01
CA GLU A 37 -21.39 -6.66 11.30
C GLU A 37 -21.17 -5.16 11.58
N ARG A 38 -20.60 -4.38 10.64
CA ARG A 38 -20.59 -2.92 10.78
C ARG A 38 -22.03 -2.41 10.77
N PRO A 39 -22.49 -1.75 11.86
CA PRO A 39 -23.84 -1.18 11.87
C PRO A 39 -23.95 -0.13 10.76
N THR A 40 -24.90 -0.30 9.86
CA THR A 40 -25.33 0.72 8.90
C THR A 40 -26.00 1.85 9.66
N ASN A 41 -25.21 2.67 10.33
CA ASN A 41 -25.71 3.87 10.99
C ASN A 41 -25.69 5.03 9.99
N ILE A 42 -26.78 5.73 9.89
CA ILE A 42 -27.14 6.77 8.90
C ILE A 42 -26.18 7.99 8.86
N GLN A 43 -25.13 8.02 9.67
CA GLN A 43 -23.98 8.92 9.54
C GLN A 43 -22.87 8.38 8.62
N SER A 44 -23.07 7.25 7.96
CA SER A 44 -22.08 6.50 7.20
C SER A 44 -22.08 6.79 5.69
N ASP A 45 -23.01 7.54 5.14
CA ASP A 45 -23.04 7.74 3.68
C ASP A 45 -21.81 8.51 3.17
N SER A 46 -21.32 9.48 3.92
CA SER A 46 -20.11 10.22 3.54
C SER A 46 -18.83 9.38 3.77
N ALA A 47 -18.73 8.67 4.89
CA ALA A 47 -17.57 7.83 5.20
C ALA A 47 -17.52 6.57 4.31
N ASN A 48 -18.66 6.00 3.95
CA ASN A 48 -18.74 4.90 2.98
C ASN A 48 -18.34 5.39 1.58
N SER A 49 -18.85 6.55 1.16
CA SER A 49 -18.50 7.18 -0.12
C SER A 49 -17.02 7.53 -0.19
N ALA A 50 -16.43 8.07 0.88
CA ALA A 50 -15.00 8.36 0.95
C ALA A 50 -14.15 7.05 0.87
N SER A 51 -14.57 6.00 1.57
CA SER A 51 -13.88 4.69 1.54
C SER A 51 -13.96 4.02 0.16
N GLU A 52 -15.10 4.08 -0.51
CA GLU A 52 -15.26 3.58 -1.87
C GLU A 52 -14.41 4.38 -2.88
N THR A 53 -14.44 5.70 -2.79
CA THR A 53 -13.62 6.57 -3.63
C THR A 53 -12.13 6.30 -3.41
N TYR A 54 -11.70 6.12 -2.17
CA TYR A 54 -10.33 5.76 -1.83
C TYR A 54 -9.94 4.41 -2.42
N THR A 55 -10.82 3.42 -2.37
CA THR A 55 -10.58 2.09 -2.98
C THR A 55 -10.40 2.20 -4.50
N HIS A 56 -11.23 2.99 -5.17
CA HIS A 56 -11.08 3.27 -6.60
C HIS A 56 -9.76 4.01 -6.90
N PHE A 57 -9.39 4.97 -6.05
CA PHE A 57 -8.08 5.63 -6.17
C PHE A 57 -6.92 4.63 -6.10
N LEU A 58 -6.94 3.71 -5.15
CA LEU A 58 -5.89 2.69 -5.01
C LEU A 58 -5.82 1.77 -6.24
N HIS A 59 -6.96 1.41 -6.83
CA HIS A 59 -6.99 0.61 -8.06
C HIS A 59 -6.31 1.35 -9.22
N ILE A 60 -6.67 2.62 -9.45
CA ILE A 60 -6.05 3.45 -10.50
C ILE A 60 -4.56 3.66 -10.20
N LEU A 61 -4.19 3.79 -8.92
CA LEU A 61 -2.80 3.92 -8.49
C LEU A 61 -1.98 2.67 -8.85
N GLU A 62 -2.48 1.47 -8.56
CA GLU A 62 -1.79 0.22 -8.89
C GLU A 62 -1.52 0.08 -10.39
N GLU A 63 -2.44 0.49 -11.23
CA GLU A 63 -2.28 0.45 -12.69
C GLU A 63 -1.28 1.49 -13.22
N ASN A 64 -1.10 2.62 -12.51
CA ASN A 64 -0.42 3.79 -13.06
C ASN A 64 0.80 4.29 -12.26
N PHE A 65 1.11 3.74 -11.07
CA PHE A 65 2.16 4.29 -10.19
C PHE A 65 3.56 4.30 -10.84
N ARG A 66 3.82 3.42 -11.80
CA ARG A 66 5.07 3.39 -12.57
C ARG A 66 5.17 4.51 -13.60
N ARG A 67 4.07 5.17 -13.90
CA ARG A 67 4.06 6.31 -14.82
C ARG A 67 4.41 7.60 -14.07
N ASN A 68 5.07 8.53 -14.77
CA ASN A 68 5.31 9.86 -14.23
C ASN A 68 4.10 10.76 -14.45
N VAL A 69 3.01 10.49 -13.76
CA VAL A 69 1.77 11.26 -13.83
C VAL A 69 1.58 12.11 -12.58
N LYS A 70 0.90 13.24 -12.74
CA LYS A 70 0.56 14.17 -11.64
C LYS A 70 -0.67 13.67 -10.87
N ILE A 71 -0.92 14.25 -9.69
CA ILE A 71 -2.12 13.97 -8.88
C ILE A 71 -3.40 14.28 -9.68
N SER A 72 -3.37 15.31 -10.53
CA SER A 72 -4.50 15.66 -11.41
C SER A 72 -4.98 14.48 -12.26
N PHE A 73 -4.08 13.65 -12.78
CA PHE A 73 -4.44 12.46 -13.55
C PHE A 73 -5.35 11.50 -12.75
N TYR A 74 -5.04 11.27 -11.49
CA TYR A 74 -5.85 10.39 -10.63
C TYR A 74 -7.20 11.03 -10.28
N ALA A 75 -7.18 12.33 -10.00
CA ALA A 75 -8.40 13.10 -9.70
C ALA A 75 -9.35 13.13 -10.90
N GLU A 76 -8.84 13.37 -12.11
CA GLU A 76 -9.61 13.33 -13.35
C GLU A 76 -10.23 11.96 -13.61
N LYS A 77 -9.48 10.87 -13.38
CA LYS A 77 -10.00 9.50 -13.50
C LYS A 77 -11.15 9.19 -12.53
N LEU A 78 -11.18 9.88 -11.39
CA LEU A 78 -12.22 9.78 -10.37
C LEU A 78 -13.30 10.86 -10.52
N PHE A 79 -13.28 11.65 -11.60
CA PHE A 79 -14.22 12.74 -11.86
C PHE A 79 -14.31 13.78 -10.74
N MET A 80 -13.17 14.09 -10.10
CA MET A 80 -13.09 15.04 -8.99
C MET A 80 -11.88 15.97 -9.12
N SER A 81 -11.83 16.99 -8.25
CA SER A 81 -10.67 17.88 -8.14
C SER A 81 -9.55 17.22 -7.30
N GLU A 82 -8.29 17.65 -7.51
CA GLU A 82 -7.16 17.24 -6.66
C GLU A 82 -7.40 17.54 -5.19
N ARG A 83 -8.08 18.66 -4.88
CA ARG A 83 -8.45 19.03 -3.52
C ARG A 83 -9.38 17.99 -2.89
N ASN A 84 -10.43 17.57 -3.61
CA ASN A 84 -11.37 16.57 -3.12
C ASN A 84 -10.71 15.21 -2.94
N LEU A 85 -9.83 14.79 -3.87
CA LEU A 85 -9.05 13.58 -3.71
C LEU A 85 -8.16 13.62 -2.46
N ASN A 86 -7.50 14.75 -2.19
CA ASN A 86 -6.72 14.93 -0.96
C ASN A 86 -7.59 14.87 0.31
N ILE A 87 -8.79 15.44 0.29
CA ILE A 87 -9.75 15.35 1.41
C ILE A 87 -10.08 13.88 1.69
N VAL A 88 -10.47 13.12 0.66
CA VAL A 88 -10.77 11.68 0.78
C VAL A 88 -9.58 10.90 1.36
N CYS A 89 -8.37 11.11 0.83
CA CYS A 89 -7.17 10.46 1.31
C CYS A 89 -6.86 10.82 2.77
N GLN A 90 -7.08 12.08 3.13
CA GLN A 90 -6.87 12.57 4.50
C GLN A 90 -7.89 11.99 5.48
N GLU A 91 -9.15 11.86 5.07
CA GLU A 91 -10.20 11.27 5.90
C GLU A 91 -9.96 9.78 6.17
N VAL A 92 -9.54 9.03 5.14
CA VAL A 92 -9.38 7.56 5.23
C VAL A 92 -8.02 7.17 5.81
N MET A 93 -6.94 7.81 5.38
CA MET A 93 -5.56 7.39 5.69
C MET A 93 -4.74 8.41 6.46
N GLN A 94 -5.27 9.58 6.77
CA GLN A 94 -4.55 10.69 7.41
C GLN A 94 -3.29 11.13 6.61
N GLN A 95 -3.31 10.93 5.28
CA GLN A 95 -2.23 11.24 4.35
C GLN A 95 -2.77 11.93 3.11
N SER A 96 -1.95 12.76 2.46
CA SER A 96 -2.29 13.30 1.15
C SER A 96 -2.19 12.23 0.05
N ALA A 97 -2.90 12.42 -1.06
CA ALA A 97 -2.81 11.55 -2.22
C ALA A 97 -1.35 11.44 -2.75
N GLY A 98 -0.60 12.55 -2.73
CA GLY A 98 0.81 12.58 -3.11
C GLY A 98 1.69 11.69 -2.23
N GLU A 99 1.48 11.70 -0.93
CA GLU A 99 2.22 10.84 0.01
C GLU A 99 1.91 9.36 -0.19
N ILE A 100 0.66 9.02 -0.48
CA ILE A 100 0.23 7.64 -0.77
C ILE A 100 0.89 7.14 -2.05
N ILE A 101 0.87 7.96 -3.13
CA ILE A 101 1.54 7.65 -4.40
C ILE A 101 3.06 7.47 -4.19
N GLU A 102 3.70 8.39 -3.46
CA GLU A 102 5.14 8.33 -3.17
C GLU A 102 5.48 7.07 -2.36
N THR A 103 4.69 6.74 -1.34
CA THR A 103 4.85 5.55 -0.52
C THR A 103 4.74 4.27 -1.36
N ARG A 104 3.76 4.20 -2.27
CA ARG A 104 3.59 3.04 -3.17
C ARG A 104 4.81 2.85 -4.08
N LYS A 105 5.29 3.94 -4.69
CA LYS A 105 6.51 3.93 -5.52
C LYS A 105 7.73 3.47 -4.74
N LEU A 106 7.91 3.96 -3.52
CA LEU A 106 9.05 3.59 -2.67
C LEU A 106 8.99 2.14 -2.21
N ASN A 107 7.81 1.60 -1.96
CA ASN A 107 7.65 0.17 -1.63
C ASN A 107 8.08 -0.72 -2.80
N GLU A 108 7.71 -0.36 -4.04
CA GLU A 108 8.19 -1.06 -5.23
C GLU A 108 9.71 -0.90 -5.40
N ALA A 109 10.25 0.30 -5.15
CA ALA A 109 11.69 0.51 -5.17
C ALA A 109 12.44 -0.41 -4.20
N LYS A 110 11.96 -0.54 -2.96
CA LYS A 110 12.53 -1.46 -1.97
C LYS A 110 12.51 -2.90 -2.46
N ASN A 111 11.39 -3.33 -3.03
CA ASN A 111 11.25 -4.67 -3.62
C ASN A 111 12.27 -4.90 -4.74
N LEU A 112 12.38 -3.98 -5.70
CA LEU A 112 13.33 -4.08 -6.79
C LEU A 112 14.80 -4.01 -6.32
N LEU A 113 15.09 -3.21 -5.29
CA LEU A 113 16.43 -3.13 -4.69
C LEU A 113 16.87 -4.46 -4.07
N MET A 114 15.95 -5.21 -3.48
CA MET A 114 16.21 -6.50 -2.84
C MET A 114 16.25 -7.65 -3.84
N ASN A 115 15.32 -7.67 -4.77
CA ASN A 115 15.01 -8.85 -5.59
C ASN A 115 15.49 -8.73 -7.06
N SER A 116 16.20 -7.67 -7.43
CA SER A 116 16.73 -7.52 -8.79
C SER A 116 18.18 -7.05 -8.81
N ASN A 117 18.83 -7.25 -9.96
CA ASN A 117 20.18 -6.73 -10.24
C ASN A 117 20.15 -5.39 -10.99
N LYS A 118 18.99 -4.75 -11.14
CA LYS A 118 18.84 -3.48 -11.82
C LYS A 118 19.67 -2.40 -11.13
N THR A 119 20.21 -1.49 -11.92
CA THR A 119 20.91 -0.30 -11.40
C THR A 119 19.93 0.63 -10.67
N ILE A 120 20.45 1.52 -9.83
CA ILE A 120 19.62 2.51 -9.13
C ILE A 120 18.88 3.43 -10.11
N ALA A 121 19.50 3.73 -11.25
CA ALA A 121 18.87 4.54 -12.30
C ALA A 121 17.69 3.80 -12.95
N GLU A 122 17.89 2.54 -13.35
CA GLU A 122 16.83 1.71 -13.95
C GLU A 122 15.63 1.56 -13.00
N ILE A 123 15.88 1.32 -11.71
CA ILE A 123 14.80 1.26 -10.70
C ILE A 123 14.07 2.59 -10.63
N GLY A 124 14.79 3.71 -10.55
CA GLY A 124 14.17 5.03 -10.53
C GLY A 124 13.23 5.26 -11.72
N PHE A 125 13.71 4.95 -12.93
CA PHE A 125 12.90 5.09 -14.15
C PHE A 125 11.69 4.13 -14.16
N GLU A 126 11.88 2.89 -13.75
CA GLU A 126 10.79 1.89 -13.73
C GLU A 126 9.63 2.27 -12.80
N ILE A 127 9.92 2.94 -11.70
CA ILE A 127 8.89 3.42 -10.77
C ILE A 127 8.42 4.86 -11.08
N GLY A 128 8.77 5.39 -12.25
CA GLY A 128 8.27 6.66 -12.78
C GLY A 128 8.97 7.90 -12.23
N TYR A 129 10.27 7.83 -11.91
CA TYR A 129 11.11 9.01 -11.70
C TYR A 129 11.93 9.31 -12.96
N ASN A 130 11.98 10.56 -13.36
CA ASN A 130 12.74 10.97 -14.55
C ASN A 130 14.24 11.10 -14.29
N GLU A 131 14.65 11.26 -13.02
CA GLU A 131 16.03 11.52 -12.64
C GLU A 131 16.47 10.65 -11.47
N LYS A 132 17.62 9.97 -11.62
CA LYS A 132 18.25 9.16 -10.58
C LYS A 132 18.55 9.97 -9.32
N ALA A 133 19.01 11.21 -9.48
CA ALA A 133 19.38 12.07 -8.35
C ALA A 133 18.15 12.42 -7.50
N TYR A 134 17.04 12.77 -8.15
CA TYR A 134 15.78 13.06 -7.47
C TYR A 134 15.21 11.82 -6.77
N PHE A 135 15.17 10.67 -7.45
CA PHE A 135 14.79 9.40 -6.83
C PHE A 135 15.62 9.11 -5.57
N SER A 136 16.94 9.20 -5.67
CA SER A 136 17.83 8.91 -4.54
C SER A 136 17.62 9.86 -3.37
N LYS A 137 17.33 11.13 -3.62
CA LYS A 137 17.00 12.14 -2.59
C LYS A 137 15.69 11.83 -1.89
N VAL A 138 14.64 11.51 -2.66
CA VAL A 138 13.32 11.14 -2.11
C VAL A 138 13.42 9.87 -1.28
N PHE A 139 14.07 8.84 -1.82
CA PHE A 139 14.27 7.56 -1.13
C PHE A 139 15.00 7.76 0.21
N LYS A 140 16.12 8.52 0.22
CA LYS A 140 16.87 8.81 1.45
C LYS A 140 16.03 9.58 2.47
N ARG A 141 15.27 10.58 2.03
CA ARG A 141 14.40 11.38 2.91
C ARG A 141 13.36 10.52 3.62
N LYS A 142 12.78 9.55 2.91
CA LYS A 142 11.67 8.72 3.43
C LYS A 142 12.13 7.45 4.16
N THR A 143 13.30 6.92 3.83
CA THR A 143 13.79 5.65 4.41
C THR A 143 14.97 5.82 5.36
N GLY A 144 15.62 6.97 5.37
CA GLY A 144 16.86 7.22 6.09
C GLY A 144 18.13 6.75 5.35
N TYR A 145 18.01 5.88 4.36
CA TYR A 145 19.12 5.28 3.61
C TYR A 145 19.14 5.72 2.16
N THR A 146 20.34 5.82 1.59
CA THR A 146 20.44 5.90 0.11
C THR A 146 20.02 4.56 -0.50
N PRO A 147 19.49 4.53 -1.75
CA PRO A 147 19.13 3.27 -2.40
C PRO A 147 20.28 2.25 -2.44
N THR A 148 21.51 2.72 -2.65
CA THR A 148 22.71 1.86 -2.66
C THR A 148 23.00 1.28 -1.27
N ALA A 149 22.94 2.10 -0.21
CA ALA A 149 23.14 1.65 1.15
C ALA A 149 22.05 0.64 1.57
N PHE A 150 20.78 0.95 1.26
CA PHE A 150 19.66 0.06 1.50
C PHE A 150 19.87 -1.32 0.85
N ARG A 151 20.22 -1.36 -0.42
CA ARG A 151 20.50 -2.62 -1.13
C ARG A 151 21.60 -3.43 -0.45
N LYS A 152 22.70 -2.77 -0.06
CA LYS A 152 23.85 -3.45 0.57
C LYS A 152 23.44 -4.06 1.90
N GLU A 153 22.75 -3.31 2.74
CA GLU A 153 22.32 -3.73 4.07
C GLU A 153 21.31 -4.89 3.99
N MET A 154 20.31 -4.79 3.12
CA MET A 154 19.32 -5.86 2.96
C MET A 154 19.93 -7.15 2.40
N LYS A 155 20.90 -7.09 1.49
CA LYS A 155 21.61 -8.28 1.01
C LYS A 155 22.42 -8.96 2.12
N GLN A 156 23.00 -8.21 3.05
CA GLN A 156 23.74 -8.78 4.19
C GLN A 156 22.83 -9.45 5.21
N LEU A 157 21.58 -9.01 5.35
CA LEU A 157 20.60 -9.62 6.26
C LEU A 157 20.00 -10.94 5.72
N ILE A 158 20.08 -11.17 4.43
CA ILE A 158 19.49 -12.33 3.74
C ILE A 158 20.56 -13.43 3.45
N SER A 159 21.84 -13.07 3.55
CA SER A 159 22.99 -14.00 3.37
C SER A 159 23.34 -14.71 4.66
#